data_5e6236110c80764181cae9b6b1b57b01
#
_entry.id   5e6236110c80764181cae9b6b1b57b01
#
_cell.length_a   1.000
_cell.length_b   1.000
_cell.length_c   1.000
_cell.angle_alpha   90.00
_cell.angle_beta   90.00
_cell.angle_gamma   90.00
#
_symmetry.space_group_name_H-M   'P 1'
#
loop_
_entity.id
_entity.type
_entity.pdbx_description
1 polymer ?
#
loop_
_entity_poly.entity_id
_entity_poly.type
_entity_poly.pdbx_seq_one_letter_code
_entity_poly.pdbx_strand_id
1 'polypeptide(L)' 'MSKIIIDMARGFDVITKAGKVAEHFADIESARKYARDRKMTVRYWAVGAEEKGE' A
#
# COMPACT_ATOMS: atom_id res chain seq x y z
N MET A 1 -4.17 0.54 12.53
CA MET A 1 -2.78 0.60 12.02
C MET A 1 -2.02 1.71 12.71
N SER A 2 -0.82 1.44 13.10
CA SER A 2 0.00 2.43 13.80
C SER A 2 0.46 3.54 12.87
N LYS A 3 0.32 4.79 13.31
CA LYS A 3 0.83 5.93 12.57
C LYS A 3 2.34 5.86 12.38
N ILE A 4 3.04 5.24 13.32
CA ILE A 4 4.49 5.07 13.24
C ILE A 4 4.88 4.23 12.02
N ILE A 5 4.11 3.18 11.71
CA ILE A 5 4.38 2.33 10.55
C ILE A 5 4.26 3.15 9.27
N ILE A 6 3.24 4.00 9.17
CA ILE A 6 3.05 4.85 8.01
C ILE A 6 4.19 5.83 7.86
N ASP A 7 4.61 6.45 8.96
CA ASP A 7 5.69 7.44 8.96
C ASP A 7 7.04 6.82 8.58
N MET A 8 7.26 5.56 8.90
CA MET A 8 8.50 4.86 8.60
C MET A 8 8.55 4.32 7.18
N ALA A 9 7.41 4.19 6.52
CA ALA A 9 7.36 3.66 5.16
C ALA A 9 7.97 4.66 4.18
N ARG A 10 8.71 4.13 3.20
CA ARG A 10 9.37 4.96 2.19
C ARG A 10 8.58 5.03 0.89
N GLY A 11 7.43 4.41 0.85
CA GLY A 11 6.58 4.40 -0.31
C GLY A 11 5.52 3.34 -0.15
N PHE A 12 4.55 3.33 -1.06
CA PHE A 12 3.41 2.44 -0.96
C PHE A 12 3.17 1.81 -2.32
N ASP A 13 3.30 0.49 -2.39
CA ASP A 13 3.04 -0.27 -3.61
C ASP A 13 1.65 -0.87 -3.53
N VAL A 14 0.87 -0.70 -4.59
CA VAL A 14 -0.39 -1.43 -4.72
C VAL A 14 -0.09 -2.70 -5.49
N ILE A 15 -0.33 -3.85 -4.86
CA ILE A 15 0.01 -5.14 -5.42
C ILE A 15 -1.23 -5.95 -5.75
N THR A 16 -1.12 -6.77 -6.80
CA THR A 16 -2.18 -7.69 -7.21
C THR A 16 -2.21 -8.92 -6.32
N LYS A 17 -3.23 -9.77 -6.49
CA LYS A 17 -3.31 -11.04 -5.77
C LYS A 17 -2.11 -11.94 -6.08
N ALA A 18 -1.52 -11.79 -7.24
CA ALA A 18 -0.32 -12.54 -7.62
C ALA A 18 0.97 -11.98 -7.02
N GLY A 19 0.87 -10.87 -6.29
CA GLY A 19 2.03 -10.24 -5.68
C GLY A 19 2.81 -9.31 -6.58
N LYS A 20 2.25 -8.96 -7.74
CA LYS A 20 2.90 -8.03 -8.66
C LYS A 20 2.51 -6.60 -8.36
N VAL A 21 3.49 -5.69 -8.46
CA VAL A 21 3.23 -4.27 -8.27
C VAL A 21 2.45 -3.73 -9.46
N ALA A 22 1.24 -3.25 -9.19
CA ALA A 22 0.39 -2.63 -10.22
C ALA A 22 0.69 -1.14 -10.32
N GLU A 23 0.95 -0.50 -9.19
CA GLU A 23 1.22 0.94 -9.14
C GLU A 23 2.02 1.27 -7.88
N HIS A 24 2.77 2.35 -7.93
CA HIS A 24 3.56 2.83 -6.79
C HIS A 24 3.17 4.27 -6.46
N PHE A 25 3.00 4.57 -5.18
CA PHE A 25 2.64 5.91 -4.71
C PHE A 25 3.59 6.37 -3.61
N ALA A 26 3.85 7.68 -3.59
CA ALA A 26 4.65 8.27 -2.53
C ALA A 26 3.84 8.55 -1.26
N ASP A 27 2.50 8.64 -1.39
CA ASP A 27 1.62 8.91 -0.26
C ASP A 27 0.61 7.79 -0.05
N ILE A 28 0.24 7.60 1.22
CA ILE A 28 -0.64 6.50 1.61
C ILE A 28 -2.07 6.69 1.11
N GLU A 29 -2.54 7.93 1.07
CA GLU A 29 -3.93 8.20 0.69
C GLU A 29 -4.20 7.83 -0.76
N SER A 30 -3.29 8.18 -1.65
CA SER A 30 -3.41 7.81 -3.06
C SER A 30 -3.36 6.30 -3.24
N ALA A 31 -2.45 5.63 -2.53
CA ALA A 31 -2.34 4.19 -2.60
C ALA A 31 -3.60 3.50 -2.10
N ARG A 32 -4.16 3.99 -0.99
CA ARG A 32 -5.39 3.42 -0.43
C ARG A 32 -6.57 3.58 -1.37
N LYS A 33 -6.70 4.76 -1.96
CA LYS A 33 -7.80 5.02 -2.89
C LYS A 33 -7.71 4.11 -4.11
N TYR A 34 -6.52 3.98 -4.67
CA TYR A 34 -6.29 3.11 -5.82
C TYR A 34 -6.60 1.65 -5.47
N ALA A 35 -6.09 1.20 -4.34
CA ALA A 35 -6.29 -0.18 -3.90
C ALA A 35 -7.76 -0.46 -3.57
N ARG A 36 -8.43 0.48 -2.92
CA ARG A 36 -9.84 0.32 -2.57
C ARG A 36 -10.71 0.17 -3.81
N ASP A 37 -10.48 1.02 -4.81
CA ASP A 37 -11.26 0.99 -6.03
C ASP A 37 -11.09 -0.33 -6.79
N ARG A 38 -9.94 -0.98 -6.62
CA ARG A 38 -9.59 -2.20 -7.35
C ARG A 38 -9.51 -3.44 -6.48
N LYS A 39 -9.79 -3.29 -5.17
CA LYS A 39 -9.71 -4.37 -4.18
C LYS A 39 -8.35 -5.02 -4.15
N MET A 40 -7.32 -4.20 -4.21
CA MET A 40 -5.92 -4.63 -4.17
C MET A 40 -5.33 -4.41 -2.78
N THR A 41 -4.09 -4.85 -2.59
CA THR A 41 -3.38 -4.72 -1.32
C THR A 41 -2.34 -3.62 -1.43
N VAL A 42 -2.20 -2.80 -0.38
CA VAL A 42 -1.14 -1.81 -0.29
C VAL A 42 0.00 -2.40 0.54
N ARG A 43 1.20 -2.42 0.00
CA ARG A 43 2.39 -2.87 0.73
C ARG A 43 3.27 -1.68 1.07
N TYR A 44 3.68 -1.61 2.33
CA TYR A 44 4.47 -0.51 2.87
C TYR A 44 5.95 -0.82 2.70
N TRP A 45 6.63 -0.02 1.90
CA TRP A 45 8.05 -0.17 1.66
C TRP A 45 8.82 0.07 2.96
N ALA A 46 9.93 -0.65 3.12
CA ALA A 46 10.86 -0.57 4.23
C ALA A 46 10.34 -1.17 5.54
N VAL A 47 9.02 -1.26 5.75
CA VAL A 47 8.49 -1.87 6.98
C VAL A 47 7.85 -3.23 6.73
N GLY A 48 7.61 -3.59 5.47
CA GLY A 48 7.07 -4.90 5.12
C GLY A 48 5.63 -5.14 5.52
N ALA A 49 4.91 -4.12 5.95
CA ALA A 49 3.50 -4.26 6.32
C ALA A 49 2.63 -4.22 5.07
N GLU A 50 1.45 -4.83 5.16
CA GLU A 50 0.47 -4.84 4.08
C GLU A 50 -0.90 -4.46 4.61
N GLU A 51 -1.70 -3.80 3.77
CA GLU A 51 -3.05 -3.38 4.10
C GLU A 51 -3.95 -3.71 2.92
N LYS A 52 -5.01 -4.48 3.18
CA LYS A 52 -5.97 -4.82 2.12
C LYS A 52 -6.86 -3.63 1.82
N GLY A 53 -7.14 -3.42 0.54
CA GLY A 53 -7.93 -2.28 0.07
C GLY A 53 -9.43 -2.54 0.00
N GLU A 54 -9.94 -3.45 0.78
CA GLU A 54 -11.39 -3.71 0.80
C GLU A 54 -12.14 -2.86 1.79
#